data_bd80a608a68153e888b1fa09b6f3c55e
#
_entry.id   bd80a608a68153e888b1fa09b6f3c55e
#
_cell.length_a   1.000
_cell.length_b   1.000
_cell.length_c   1.000
_cell.angle_alpha   90.00
_cell.angle_beta   90.00
_cell.angle_gamma   90.00
#
_symmetry.space_group_name_H-M   'P 1'
#
loop_
_entity.id
_entity.type
_entity.pdbx_description
1 polymer ?
#
loop_
_entity_poly.entity_id
_entity_poly.type
_entity_poly.pdbx_seq_one_letter_code
_entity_poly.pdbx_strand_id
1 'polypeptide(L)'
;MRAVVIAEPGGPDVLTLTEVPDPVAGAGEVLIDVTAAGVNRADVSQRLGFYPPPPGAPPYPGLECSGRIAALGPGISDGGLRVGDQVCALLAGGGYAEKVAVPAGQVLPVPSGLTLTEAAALPEVACTVYANVFQRAALAPGETFLVHGGASGIGTIAIQLAKAHGARVACTAGSPEKLRRCRELGADLAINYHEEDFVAAVSGLTGGSGADVILDIMGAEYLQRNVAALATEGRLVVIGSQGGSRGDLDLAALMRRRGSVHATSLRARPAAEKAAIVAAVGEHVWPLIAAGRVAPVVDRVLPLADAPQAHELMESGAHIGKILLAVHP
;
A
#
# COMPACT_ATOMS: atom_id res chain seq x y z
N MET A 1 16.07 -9.91 -19.98
CA MET A 1 15.93 -10.00 -18.52
C MET A 1 14.89 -11.04 -18.14
N ARG A 2 14.92 -11.53 -16.91
CA ARG A 2 13.85 -12.40 -16.40
C ARG A 2 12.74 -11.56 -15.72
N ALA A 3 11.49 -11.98 -15.92
CA ALA A 3 10.33 -11.40 -15.24
C ALA A 3 9.29 -12.49 -14.95
N VAL A 4 8.49 -12.27 -13.91
CA VAL A 4 7.33 -13.12 -13.64
C VAL A 4 6.16 -12.63 -14.47
N VAL A 5 5.69 -13.47 -15.38
CA VAL A 5 4.54 -13.17 -16.24
C VAL A 5 3.31 -13.93 -15.79
N ILE A 6 2.14 -13.41 -16.14
CA ILE A 6 0.85 -14.06 -15.96
C ILE A 6 0.48 -14.67 -17.32
N ALA A 7 0.55 -15.99 -17.43
CA ALA A 7 0.27 -16.68 -18.69
C ALA A 7 -1.22 -16.52 -19.10
N GLU A 8 -2.11 -16.67 -18.13
CA GLU A 8 -3.55 -16.46 -18.24
C GLU A 8 -4.15 -16.12 -16.85
N PRO A 9 -5.33 -15.52 -16.75
CA PRO A 9 -5.97 -15.33 -15.46
C PRO A 9 -6.22 -16.66 -14.73
N GLY A 10 -5.75 -16.78 -13.46
CA GLY A 10 -5.88 -18.05 -12.76
C GLY A 10 -5.31 -18.07 -11.34
N GLY A 11 -5.07 -19.28 -10.85
CA GLY A 11 -4.42 -19.55 -9.56
C GLY A 11 -2.96 -19.09 -9.51
N PRO A 12 -2.27 -19.24 -8.37
CA PRO A 12 -0.85 -18.85 -8.23
C PRO A 12 0.08 -19.51 -9.26
N ASP A 13 -0.24 -20.71 -9.69
CA ASP A 13 0.50 -21.54 -10.66
C ASP A 13 0.63 -20.94 -12.07
N VAL A 14 -0.20 -19.95 -12.42
CA VAL A 14 -0.09 -19.23 -13.70
C VAL A 14 1.06 -18.20 -13.72
N LEU A 15 1.67 -17.92 -12.57
CA LEU A 15 2.83 -17.06 -12.47
C LEU A 15 4.10 -17.83 -12.86
N THR A 16 4.73 -17.41 -13.94
CA THR A 16 5.94 -18.09 -14.46
C THR A 16 7.09 -17.12 -14.64
N LEU A 17 8.27 -17.48 -14.13
CA LEU A 17 9.51 -16.73 -14.38
C LEU A 17 10.01 -17.06 -15.79
N THR A 18 10.10 -16.05 -16.66
CA THR A 18 10.48 -16.25 -18.06
C THR A 18 11.38 -15.11 -18.55
N GLU A 19 12.06 -15.34 -19.68
CA GLU A 19 12.82 -14.30 -20.35
C GLU A 19 11.90 -13.37 -21.15
N VAL A 20 12.11 -12.07 -20.96
CA VAL A 20 11.41 -10.99 -21.67
C VAL A 20 12.44 -9.96 -22.16
N PRO A 21 12.14 -9.13 -23.16
CA PRO A 21 13.02 -8.06 -23.58
C PRO A 21 13.35 -7.12 -22.41
N ASP A 22 14.61 -6.62 -22.37
CA ASP A 22 14.99 -5.58 -21.43
C ASP A 22 14.20 -4.29 -21.70
N PRO A 23 13.65 -3.62 -20.67
CA PRO A 23 13.03 -2.32 -20.84
C PRO A 23 14.10 -1.26 -21.11
N VAL A 24 13.71 -0.22 -21.84
CA VAL A 24 14.55 0.95 -22.11
C VAL A 24 13.88 2.16 -21.47
N ALA A 25 14.63 2.95 -20.72
CA ALA A 25 14.12 4.18 -20.13
C ALA A 25 13.77 5.20 -21.24
N GLY A 26 12.50 5.56 -21.30
CA GLY A 26 11.97 6.60 -22.18
C GLY A 26 12.32 8.02 -21.69
N ALA A 27 11.81 9.03 -22.39
CA ALA A 27 11.99 10.42 -21.98
C ALA A 27 11.38 10.68 -20.59
N GLY A 28 12.18 11.22 -19.68
CA GLY A 28 11.75 11.47 -18.29
C GLY A 28 11.67 10.23 -17.40
N GLU A 29 12.17 9.07 -17.85
CA GLU A 29 12.19 7.83 -17.08
C GLU A 29 13.61 7.45 -16.64
N VAL A 30 13.70 6.67 -15.59
CA VAL A 30 14.92 5.97 -15.18
C VAL A 30 14.73 4.46 -15.36
N LEU A 31 15.82 3.76 -15.67
CA LEU A 31 15.90 2.31 -15.60
C LEU A 31 16.46 1.90 -14.24
N ILE A 32 15.79 1.02 -13.54
CA ILE A 32 16.21 0.48 -12.24
C ILE A 32 16.59 -0.99 -12.42
N ASP A 33 17.81 -1.37 -11.99
CA ASP A 33 18.16 -2.76 -11.70
C ASP A 33 17.50 -3.12 -10.36
N VAL A 34 16.51 -4.00 -10.39
CA VAL A 34 15.65 -4.30 -9.24
C VAL A 34 16.38 -5.24 -8.28
N THR A 35 16.42 -4.86 -7.01
CA THR A 35 16.90 -5.71 -5.92
C THR A 35 15.76 -6.51 -5.30
N ALA A 36 14.63 -5.86 -5.05
CA ALA A 36 13.44 -6.50 -4.51
C ALA A 36 12.16 -5.79 -4.97
N ALA A 37 11.05 -6.52 -4.97
CA ALA A 37 9.70 -6.01 -5.25
C ALA A 37 8.74 -6.35 -4.11
N GLY A 38 7.80 -5.44 -3.80
CA GLY A 38 6.74 -5.67 -2.83
C GLY A 38 5.55 -6.39 -3.46
N VAL A 39 5.01 -7.40 -2.75
CA VAL A 39 3.76 -8.07 -3.13
C VAL A 39 2.58 -7.31 -2.56
N ASN A 40 1.58 -7.06 -3.40
CA ASN A 40 0.37 -6.33 -3.06
C ASN A 40 -0.90 -7.13 -3.44
N ARG A 41 -2.00 -6.91 -2.74
CA ARG A 41 -3.30 -7.55 -3.08
C ARG A 41 -3.73 -7.21 -4.52
N ALA A 42 -3.34 -6.05 -5.04
CA ALA A 42 -3.60 -5.64 -6.41
C ALA A 42 -2.89 -6.53 -7.45
N ASP A 43 -1.71 -7.09 -7.14
CA ASP A 43 -1.01 -8.04 -8.00
C ASP A 43 -1.79 -9.37 -8.08
N VAL A 44 -2.36 -9.82 -6.96
CA VAL A 44 -3.27 -10.97 -6.93
C VAL A 44 -4.52 -10.69 -7.78
N SER A 45 -5.11 -9.50 -7.66
CA SER A 45 -6.27 -9.10 -8.47
C SER A 45 -5.93 -9.02 -9.97
N GLN A 46 -4.71 -8.58 -10.31
CA GLN A 46 -4.22 -8.60 -11.70
C GLN A 46 -4.09 -10.04 -12.20
N ARG A 47 -3.48 -10.93 -11.42
CA ARG A 47 -3.35 -12.35 -11.77
C ARG A 47 -4.71 -13.02 -12.02
N LEU A 48 -5.71 -12.67 -11.20
CA LEU A 48 -7.08 -13.16 -11.34
C LEU A 48 -7.86 -12.50 -12.50
N GLY A 49 -7.28 -11.50 -13.20
CA GLY A 49 -7.92 -10.81 -14.32
C GLY A 49 -8.87 -9.66 -13.92
N PHE A 50 -8.99 -9.35 -12.62
CA PHE A 50 -9.91 -8.31 -12.13
C PHE A 50 -9.31 -6.90 -12.09
N TYR A 51 -7.98 -6.78 -12.21
CA TYR A 51 -7.29 -5.50 -12.11
C TYR A 51 -6.18 -5.38 -13.17
N PRO A 52 -6.56 -5.23 -14.46
CA PRO A 52 -5.60 -5.16 -15.56
C PRO A 52 -4.65 -3.96 -15.42
N PRO A 53 -3.41 -4.07 -15.96
CA PRO A 53 -2.50 -2.93 -15.99
C PRO A 53 -3.09 -1.79 -16.83
N PRO A 54 -2.85 -0.53 -16.43
CA PRO A 54 -3.28 0.61 -17.23
C PRO A 54 -2.49 0.66 -18.55
N PRO A 55 -3.02 1.34 -19.59
CA PRO A 55 -2.33 1.49 -20.86
C PRO A 55 -0.91 2.03 -20.69
N GLY A 56 0.06 1.39 -21.35
CA GLY A 56 1.48 1.73 -21.29
C GLY A 56 2.26 1.13 -20.12
N ALA A 57 1.60 0.54 -19.13
CA ALA A 57 2.30 -0.19 -18.08
C ALA A 57 2.74 -1.58 -18.56
N PRO A 58 3.85 -2.15 -18.02
CA PRO A 58 4.23 -3.52 -18.29
C PRO A 58 3.10 -4.51 -17.96
N PRO A 59 2.93 -5.60 -18.74
CA PRO A 59 1.84 -6.56 -18.52
C PRO A 59 2.06 -7.45 -17.28
N TYR A 60 3.29 -7.56 -16.80
CA TYR A 60 3.63 -8.36 -15.61
C TYR A 60 3.45 -7.54 -14.33
N PRO A 61 3.20 -8.23 -13.17
CA PRO A 61 2.83 -7.56 -11.92
C PRO A 61 4.00 -6.84 -11.24
N GLY A 62 3.72 -6.24 -10.10
CA GLY A 62 4.64 -5.53 -9.22
C GLY A 62 4.43 -4.03 -9.27
N LEU A 63 3.85 -3.48 -8.19
CA LEU A 63 3.46 -2.07 -8.09
C LEU A 63 4.51 -1.22 -7.36
N GLU A 64 5.57 -1.84 -6.87
CA GLU A 64 6.68 -1.18 -6.19
C GLU A 64 7.95 -2.02 -6.28
N CYS A 65 9.08 -1.37 -6.22
CA CYS A 65 10.37 -2.03 -6.14
C CYS A 65 11.39 -1.15 -5.42
N SER A 66 12.54 -1.74 -5.13
CA SER A 66 13.77 -1.06 -4.78
C SER A 66 14.93 -1.61 -5.63
N GLY A 67 15.97 -0.81 -5.78
CA GLY A 67 17.13 -1.22 -6.57
C GLY A 67 18.11 -0.09 -6.78
N ARG A 68 18.88 -0.19 -7.87
CA ARG A 68 19.85 0.83 -8.27
C ARG A 68 19.50 1.39 -9.65
N ILE A 69 19.67 2.68 -9.83
CA ILE A 69 19.52 3.30 -11.15
C ILE A 69 20.59 2.75 -12.08
N ALA A 70 20.19 2.06 -13.15
CA ALA A 70 21.06 1.50 -14.18
C ALA A 70 21.27 2.47 -15.34
N ALA A 71 20.26 3.27 -15.69
CA ALA A 71 20.34 4.27 -16.73
C ALA A 71 19.33 5.40 -16.51
N LEU A 72 19.65 6.57 -17.09
CA LEU A 72 18.76 7.73 -17.15
C LEU A 72 18.25 7.88 -18.59
N GLY A 73 16.96 8.02 -18.76
CA GLY A 73 16.34 8.30 -20.05
C GLY A 73 16.56 9.76 -20.50
N PRO A 74 16.26 10.09 -21.77
CA PRO A 74 16.39 11.44 -22.28
C PRO A 74 15.57 12.45 -21.45
N GLY A 75 16.13 13.66 -21.29
CA GLY A 75 15.46 14.76 -20.59
C GLY A 75 15.58 14.73 -19.06
N ILE A 76 16.20 13.71 -18.48
CA ILE A 76 16.62 13.76 -17.07
C ILE A 76 17.95 14.51 -17.03
N SER A 77 17.89 15.79 -16.76
CA SER A 77 19.04 16.60 -16.41
C SER A 77 19.30 16.51 -14.91
N ASP A 78 20.49 16.90 -14.44
CA ASP A 78 21.07 16.81 -13.10
C ASP A 78 20.15 17.10 -11.89
N GLY A 79 18.89 16.67 -11.94
CA GLY A 79 17.84 16.81 -10.91
C GLY A 79 18.01 15.94 -9.66
N GLY A 80 19.26 15.50 -9.40
CA GLY A 80 19.57 14.75 -8.18
C GLY A 80 19.62 13.22 -8.36
N LEU A 81 19.11 12.63 -9.44
CA LEU A 81 19.20 11.19 -9.71
C LEU A 81 20.43 10.86 -10.55
N ARG A 82 21.20 9.84 -10.15
CA ARG A 82 22.43 9.39 -10.82
C ARG A 82 22.43 7.88 -11.00
N VAL A 83 23.10 7.40 -12.04
CA VAL A 83 23.39 5.99 -12.20
C VAL A 83 24.14 5.47 -10.96
N GLY A 84 23.69 4.35 -10.41
CA GLY A 84 24.21 3.74 -9.19
C GLY A 84 23.47 4.14 -7.89
N ASP A 85 22.65 5.20 -7.92
CA ASP A 85 21.87 5.61 -6.73
C ASP A 85 20.94 4.49 -6.27
N GLN A 86 20.87 4.31 -4.94
CA GLN A 86 19.93 3.39 -4.29
C GLN A 86 18.56 4.05 -4.17
N VAL A 87 17.57 3.43 -4.77
CA VAL A 87 16.23 4.00 -4.87
C VAL A 87 15.14 2.96 -4.59
N CYS A 88 13.95 3.47 -4.28
CA CYS A 88 12.71 2.70 -4.36
C CYS A 88 11.70 3.47 -5.19
N ALA A 89 10.74 2.78 -5.81
CA ALA A 89 9.85 3.37 -6.79
C ALA A 89 8.41 2.87 -6.69
N LEU A 90 7.47 3.81 -6.90
CA LEU A 90 6.05 3.50 -7.10
C LEU A 90 5.82 3.18 -8.58
N LEU A 91 5.26 2.01 -8.87
CA LEU A 91 5.10 1.49 -10.23
C LEU A 91 3.63 1.38 -10.64
N ALA A 92 3.39 1.28 -11.95
CA ALA A 92 2.10 0.89 -12.50
C ALA A 92 2.06 -0.60 -12.90
N GLY A 93 3.17 -1.30 -12.77
CA GLY A 93 3.44 -2.69 -13.11
C GLY A 93 4.92 -2.89 -13.34
N GLY A 94 5.35 -4.13 -13.53
CA GLY A 94 6.72 -4.47 -13.91
C GLY A 94 7.72 -4.69 -12.79
N GLY A 95 7.31 -4.55 -11.52
CA GLY A 95 8.22 -4.74 -10.38
C GLY A 95 8.72 -6.17 -10.20
N TYR A 96 7.98 -7.17 -10.69
CA TYR A 96 8.41 -8.57 -10.61
C TYR A 96 9.37 -8.94 -11.76
N ALA A 97 10.43 -8.17 -11.91
CA ALA A 97 11.41 -8.32 -12.97
C ALA A 97 12.81 -7.88 -12.51
N GLU A 98 13.83 -8.29 -13.26
CA GLU A 98 15.21 -7.86 -12.99
C GLU A 98 15.45 -6.37 -13.24
N LYS A 99 14.65 -5.78 -14.16
CA LYS A 99 14.75 -4.35 -14.49
C LYS A 99 13.36 -3.75 -14.71
N VAL A 100 13.19 -2.48 -14.39
CA VAL A 100 11.97 -1.73 -14.66
C VAL A 100 12.29 -0.29 -15.08
N ALA A 101 11.61 0.21 -16.12
CA ALA A 101 11.61 1.63 -16.47
C ALA A 101 10.45 2.33 -15.74
N VAL A 102 10.72 3.49 -15.15
CA VAL A 102 9.75 4.22 -14.34
C VAL A 102 9.94 5.74 -14.49
N PRO A 103 8.86 6.54 -14.53
CA PRO A 103 8.99 8.00 -14.51
C PRO A 103 9.79 8.48 -13.30
N ALA A 104 10.78 9.34 -13.53
CA ALA A 104 11.70 9.83 -12.50
C ALA A 104 10.98 10.46 -11.29
N GLY A 105 9.82 11.11 -11.51
CA GLY A 105 9.01 11.67 -10.43
C GLY A 105 8.32 10.63 -9.53
N GLN A 106 8.41 9.34 -9.83
CA GLN A 106 7.88 8.25 -9.00
C GLN A 106 8.98 7.50 -8.23
N VAL A 107 10.19 8.06 -8.20
CA VAL A 107 11.37 7.48 -7.55
C VAL A 107 11.74 8.29 -6.31
N LEU A 108 12.09 7.57 -5.24
CA LEU A 108 12.58 8.14 -3.98
C LEU A 108 13.92 7.50 -3.61
N PRO A 109 14.84 8.25 -2.98
CA PRO A 109 16.03 7.64 -2.41
C PRO A 109 15.64 6.63 -1.33
N VAL A 110 16.44 5.58 -1.15
CA VAL A 110 16.26 4.66 -0.01
C VAL A 110 16.43 5.44 1.28
N PRO A 111 15.48 5.35 2.23
CA PRO A 111 15.62 6.02 3.52
C PRO A 111 16.87 5.52 4.27
N SER A 112 17.54 6.43 4.97
CA SER A 112 18.69 6.06 5.80
C SER A 112 18.28 5.02 6.86
N GLY A 113 19.14 4.02 7.08
CA GLY A 113 18.90 2.96 8.05
C GLY A 113 18.15 1.74 7.51
N LEU A 114 17.68 1.76 6.26
CA LEU A 114 17.05 0.61 5.61
C LEU A 114 17.99 -0.01 4.56
N THR A 115 17.88 -1.31 4.43
CA THR A 115 18.46 -2.05 3.30
C THR A 115 17.64 -1.83 2.02
N LEU A 116 18.25 -2.09 0.86
CA LEU A 116 17.50 -2.08 -0.42
C LEU A 116 16.29 -3.00 -0.36
N THR A 117 16.44 -4.19 0.19
CA THR A 117 15.33 -5.15 0.30
C THR A 117 14.17 -4.57 1.13
N GLU A 118 14.43 -4.03 2.30
CA GLU A 118 13.39 -3.43 3.15
C GLU A 118 12.71 -2.23 2.50
N ALA A 119 13.45 -1.44 1.74
CA ALA A 119 12.91 -0.27 1.04
C ALA A 119 11.84 -0.63 -0.02
N ALA A 120 11.88 -1.85 -0.56
CA ALA A 120 10.84 -2.35 -1.49
C ALA A 120 9.46 -2.47 -0.84
N ALA A 121 9.37 -2.46 0.50
CA ALA A 121 8.11 -2.56 1.24
C ALA A 121 7.37 -1.23 1.41
N LEU A 122 7.89 -0.11 0.90
CA LEU A 122 7.44 1.23 1.28
C LEU A 122 6.61 1.96 0.22
N PRO A 123 6.98 2.01 -1.08
CA PRO A 123 6.41 2.98 -2.02
C PRO A 123 4.89 2.89 -2.16
N GLU A 124 4.35 1.70 -2.38
CA GLU A 124 2.90 1.51 -2.58
C GLU A 124 2.11 1.82 -1.31
N VAL A 125 2.56 1.29 -0.16
CA VAL A 125 1.84 1.46 1.10
C VAL A 125 1.95 2.88 1.64
N ALA A 126 3.11 3.52 1.53
CA ALA A 126 3.30 4.90 1.99
C ALA A 126 2.49 5.87 1.12
N CYS A 127 2.54 5.73 -0.21
CA CYS A 127 1.78 6.57 -1.14
C CYS A 127 0.27 6.35 -0.98
N THR A 128 -0.18 5.10 -0.81
CA THR A 128 -1.60 4.80 -0.60
C THR A 128 -2.10 5.39 0.70
N VAL A 129 -1.40 5.18 1.82
CA VAL A 129 -1.81 5.72 3.12
C VAL A 129 -1.78 7.25 3.10
N TYR A 130 -0.68 7.85 2.63
CA TYR A 130 -0.53 9.30 2.63
C TYR A 130 -1.60 9.99 1.79
N ALA A 131 -1.80 9.54 0.55
CA ALA A 131 -2.80 10.12 -0.34
C ALA A 131 -4.24 10.01 0.18
N ASN A 132 -4.56 8.93 0.89
CA ASN A 132 -5.92 8.65 1.34
C ASN A 132 -6.22 9.20 2.74
N VAL A 133 -5.30 9.01 3.69
CA VAL A 133 -5.53 9.38 5.09
C VAL A 133 -5.21 10.86 5.32
N PHE A 134 -4.10 11.37 4.75
CA PHE A 134 -3.63 12.73 5.03
C PHE A 134 -4.05 13.73 3.96
N GLN A 135 -3.94 13.41 2.67
CA GLN A 135 -4.35 14.35 1.62
C GLN A 135 -5.86 14.34 1.38
N ARG A 136 -6.49 13.16 1.25
CA ARG A 136 -7.94 13.05 0.93
C ARG A 136 -8.82 13.24 2.15
N ALA A 137 -8.58 12.48 3.22
CA ALA A 137 -9.36 12.52 4.44
C ALA A 137 -8.90 13.61 5.43
N ALA A 138 -7.72 14.21 5.21
CA ALA A 138 -7.18 15.28 6.04
C ALA A 138 -7.20 14.93 7.55
N LEU A 139 -6.73 13.73 7.91
CA LEU A 139 -6.62 13.32 9.31
C LEU A 139 -5.83 14.36 10.09
N ALA A 140 -6.40 14.87 11.18
CA ALA A 140 -5.80 15.88 12.04
C ALA A 140 -5.30 15.29 13.38
N PRO A 141 -4.32 15.94 14.05
CA PRO A 141 -3.92 15.57 15.39
C PRO A 141 -5.10 15.58 16.37
N GLY A 142 -5.20 14.55 17.22
CA GLY A 142 -6.28 14.38 18.19
C GLY A 142 -7.51 13.66 17.65
N GLU A 143 -7.69 13.55 16.33
CA GLU A 143 -8.77 12.76 15.72
C GLU A 143 -8.60 11.26 15.95
N THR A 144 -9.70 10.52 15.84
CA THR A 144 -9.71 9.05 15.91
C THR A 144 -9.69 8.46 14.50
N PHE A 145 -8.68 7.66 14.23
CA PHE A 145 -8.49 6.92 12.99
C PHE A 145 -8.79 5.44 13.18
N LEU A 146 -9.63 4.86 12.31
CA LEU A 146 -9.87 3.43 12.22
C LEU A 146 -9.28 2.88 10.91
N VAL A 147 -8.47 1.83 10.99
CA VAL A 147 -7.98 1.11 9.81
C VAL A 147 -8.40 -0.35 9.85
N HIS A 148 -9.07 -0.82 8.79
CA HIS A 148 -9.36 -2.23 8.62
C HIS A 148 -8.15 -2.98 8.06
N GLY A 149 -7.91 -4.19 8.62
CA GLY A 149 -6.73 -4.98 8.28
C GLY A 149 -5.43 -4.40 8.83
N GLY A 150 -5.41 -4.03 10.12
CA GLY A 150 -4.27 -3.39 10.79
C GLY A 150 -2.93 -4.11 10.67
N ALA A 151 -2.95 -5.43 10.51
CA ALA A 151 -1.73 -6.24 10.34
C ALA A 151 -1.30 -6.41 8.88
N SER A 152 -2.02 -5.85 7.90
CA SER A 152 -1.61 -5.84 6.49
C SER A 152 -0.45 -4.87 6.24
N GLY A 153 0.14 -4.92 5.04
CA GLY A 153 1.16 -3.93 4.64
C GLY A 153 0.65 -2.49 4.75
N ILE A 154 -0.58 -2.22 4.29
CA ILE A 154 -1.24 -0.92 4.45
C ILE A 154 -1.46 -0.59 5.93
N GLY A 155 -2.04 -1.52 6.69
CA GLY A 155 -2.41 -1.30 8.09
C GLY A 155 -1.21 -1.00 8.98
N THR A 156 -0.11 -1.73 8.82
CA THR A 156 1.10 -1.53 9.63
C THR A 156 1.73 -0.14 9.45
N ILE A 157 1.72 0.40 8.24
CA ILE A 157 2.20 1.75 7.94
C ILE A 157 1.16 2.79 8.39
N ALA A 158 -0.14 2.54 8.16
CA ALA A 158 -1.22 3.46 8.53
C ALA A 158 -1.27 3.70 10.05
N ILE A 159 -1.14 2.65 10.87
CA ILE A 159 -1.07 2.75 12.34
C ILE A 159 0.08 3.67 12.74
N GLN A 160 1.29 3.40 12.26
CA GLN A 160 2.49 4.13 12.64
C GLN A 160 2.43 5.60 12.21
N LEU A 161 1.99 5.87 10.97
CA LEU A 161 1.87 7.24 10.45
C LEU A 161 0.80 8.03 11.23
N ALA A 162 -0.37 7.45 11.49
CA ALA A 162 -1.42 8.11 12.26
C ALA A 162 -0.97 8.40 13.70
N LYS A 163 -0.26 7.48 14.36
CA LYS A 163 0.34 7.71 15.68
C LYS A 163 1.39 8.80 15.64
N ALA A 164 2.29 8.79 14.66
CA ALA A 164 3.30 9.83 14.48
C ALA A 164 2.68 11.21 14.24
N HIS A 165 1.47 11.25 13.66
CA HIS A 165 0.70 12.47 13.43
C HIS A 165 -0.09 12.95 14.67
N GLY A 166 -0.17 12.15 15.74
CA GLY A 166 -0.88 12.49 16.97
C GLY A 166 -2.35 12.07 16.99
N ALA A 167 -2.78 11.15 16.13
CA ALA A 167 -4.13 10.60 16.15
C ALA A 167 -4.28 9.49 17.22
N ARG A 168 -5.53 9.24 17.64
CA ARG A 168 -5.92 8.02 18.34
C ARG A 168 -6.22 6.95 17.30
N VAL A 169 -5.64 5.76 17.44
CA VAL A 169 -5.69 4.73 16.40
C VAL A 169 -6.43 3.49 16.88
N ALA A 170 -7.50 3.13 16.17
CA ALA A 170 -8.15 1.84 16.24
C ALA A 170 -7.84 1.03 14.97
N CYS A 171 -7.77 -0.30 15.09
CA CYS A 171 -7.63 -1.17 13.93
C CYS A 171 -8.36 -2.49 14.12
N THR A 172 -8.68 -3.18 13.00
CA THR A 172 -9.22 -4.53 13.03
C THR A 172 -8.17 -5.54 12.56
N ALA A 173 -8.12 -6.71 13.20
CA ALA A 173 -7.29 -7.85 12.77
C ALA A 173 -7.95 -9.17 13.20
N GLY A 174 -7.55 -10.31 12.62
CA GLY A 174 -8.26 -11.59 12.78
C GLY A 174 -7.55 -12.63 13.65
N SER A 175 -6.45 -12.30 14.35
CA SER A 175 -5.80 -13.24 15.26
C SER A 175 -5.12 -12.55 16.44
N PRO A 176 -4.94 -13.24 17.57
CA PRO A 176 -4.27 -12.69 18.75
C PRO A 176 -2.86 -12.16 18.44
N GLU A 177 -2.10 -12.85 17.60
CA GLU A 177 -0.76 -12.42 17.21
C GLU A 177 -0.80 -11.10 16.42
N LYS A 178 -1.71 -11.00 15.44
CA LYS A 178 -1.90 -9.78 14.65
C LYS A 178 -2.34 -8.60 15.51
N LEU A 179 -3.26 -8.84 16.44
CA LEU A 179 -3.71 -7.82 17.39
C LEU A 179 -2.57 -7.32 18.28
N ARG A 180 -1.74 -8.24 18.79
CA ARG A 180 -0.54 -7.89 19.56
C ARG A 180 0.38 -7.00 18.72
N ARG A 181 0.69 -7.42 17.48
CA ARG A 181 1.55 -6.65 16.60
C ARG A 181 1.00 -5.26 16.28
N CYS A 182 -0.29 -5.13 16.06
CA CYS A 182 -0.93 -3.82 15.87
C CYS A 182 -0.74 -2.89 17.10
N ARG A 183 -0.87 -3.43 18.33
CA ARG A 183 -0.62 -2.64 19.55
C ARG A 183 0.85 -2.23 19.68
N GLU A 184 1.78 -3.11 19.37
CA GLU A 184 3.23 -2.81 19.35
C GLU A 184 3.56 -1.69 18.36
N LEU A 185 2.84 -1.60 17.24
CA LEU A 185 2.98 -0.54 16.22
C LEU A 185 2.31 0.78 16.63
N GLY A 186 1.59 0.79 17.76
CA GLY A 186 0.99 1.99 18.32
C GLY A 186 -0.53 2.09 18.22
N ALA A 187 -1.26 1.02 17.87
CA ALA A 187 -2.71 1.04 17.93
C ALA A 187 -3.20 1.14 19.38
N ASP A 188 -4.04 2.13 19.68
CA ASP A 188 -4.66 2.31 21.01
C ASP A 188 -5.75 1.25 21.25
N LEU A 189 -6.41 0.79 20.16
CA LEU A 189 -7.41 -0.27 20.20
C LEU A 189 -7.20 -1.22 19.01
N ALA A 190 -6.99 -2.49 19.29
CA ALA A 190 -6.90 -3.54 18.27
C ALA A 190 -8.05 -4.54 18.50
N ILE A 191 -8.95 -4.63 17.53
CA ILE A 191 -10.26 -5.28 17.57
C ILE A 191 -10.19 -6.60 16.80
N ASN A 192 -10.58 -7.72 17.46
CA ASN A 192 -10.74 -8.99 16.77
C ASN A 192 -12.09 -9.04 16.02
N TYR A 193 -12.07 -8.87 14.72
CA TYR A 193 -13.30 -8.82 13.92
C TYR A 193 -14.08 -10.14 13.86
N HIS A 194 -13.50 -11.26 14.35
CA HIS A 194 -14.21 -12.53 14.50
C HIS A 194 -15.04 -12.61 15.79
N GLU A 195 -14.68 -11.84 16.81
CA GLU A 195 -15.22 -11.94 18.16
C GLU A 195 -15.91 -10.65 18.62
N GLU A 196 -15.54 -9.52 18.04
CA GLU A 196 -15.95 -8.20 18.49
C GLU A 196 -16.67 -7.39 17.39
N ASP A 197 -17.67 -6.60 17.76
CA ASP A 197 -18.24 -5.59 16.88
C ASP A 197 -17.42 -4.32 16.92
N PHE A 198 -16.75 -4.01 15.82
CA PHE A 198 -15.91 -2.83 15.74
C PHE A 198 -16.67 -1.52 15.90
N VAL A 199 -17.97 -1.47 15.57
CA VAL A 199 -18.79 -0.26 15.77
C VAL A 199 -18.94 0.05 17.26
N ALA A 200 -19.30 -0.99 18.05
CA ALA A 200 -19.39 -0.87 19.48
C ALA A 200 -18.03 -0.57 20.13
N ALA A 201 -16.97 -1.24 19.69
CA ALA A 201 -15.60 -1.06 20.20
C ALA A 201 -15.09 0.37 19.97
N VAL A 202 -15.27 0.93 18.75
CA VAL A 202 -14.92 2.32 18.42
C VAL A 202 -15.77 3.31 19.20
N SER A 203 -17.08 3.05 19.35
CA SER A 203 -17.97 3.86 20.19
C SER A 203 -17.49 3.92 21.63
N GLY A 204 -17.07 2.78 22.21
CA GLY A 204 -16.50 2.71 23.55
C GLY A 204 -15.20 3.52 23.69
N LEU A 205 -14.29 3.39 22.70
CA LEU A 205 -13.02 4.14 22.68
C LEU A 205 -13.22 5.65 22.64
N THR A 206 -14.26 6.10 21.95
CA THR A 206 -14.52 7.54 21.64
C THR A 206 -15.61 8.16 22.52
N GLY A 207 -16.16 7.45 23.51
CA GLY A 207 -17.28 7.93 24.31
C GLY A 207 -18.54 8.22 23.49
N GLY A 208 -18.74 7.46 22.42
CA GLY A 208 -19.91 7.57 21.52
C GLY A 208 -19.70 8.50 20.32
N SER A 209 -18.56 9.20 20.21
CA SER A 209 -18.31 10.16 19.12
C SER A 209 -18.11 9.48 17.75
N GLY A 210 -17.50 8.29 17.71
CA GLY A 210 -17.15 7.57 16.49
C GLY A 210 -15.74 7.87 15.97
N ALA A 211 -15.40 7.31 14.81
CA ALA A 211 -14.11 7.51 14.14
C ALA A 211 -14.21 8.71 13.16
N ASP A 212 -13.23 9.61 13.24
CA ASP A 212 -13.16 10.77 12.35
C ASP A 212 -12.71 10.36 10.93
N VAL A 213 -11.78 9.43 10.83
CA VAL A 213 -11.33 8.87 9.55
C VAL A 213 -11.33 7.35 9.61
N ILE A 214 -11.90 6.71 8.59
CA ILE A 214 -11.87 5.26 8.40
C ILE A 214 -11.18 4.94 7.09
N LEU A 215 -10.12 4.10 7.14
CA LEU A 215 -9.47 3.54 5.95
C LEU A 215 -9.94 2.09 5.77
N ASP A 216 -10.63 1.83 4.67
CA ASP A 216 -11.31 0.57 4.41
C ASP A 216 -10.76 -0.17 3.20
N ILE A 217 -10.41 -1.44 3.40
CA ILE A 217 -9.99 -2.40 2.38
C ILE A 217 -11.08 -3.43 2.06
N MET A 218 -12.19 -3.44 2.82
CA MET A 218 -13.25 -4.46 2.71
C MET A 218 -14.32 -4.08 1.69
N GLY A 219 -14.70 -2.80 1.63
CA GLY A 219 -15.72 -2.33 0.71
C GLY A 219 -17.14 -2.69 1.15
N ALA A 220 -17.91 -3.32 0.26
CA ALA A 220 -19.36 -3.48 0.41
C ALA A 220 -19.81 -4.13 1.73
N GLU A 221 -19.13 -5.18 2.17
CA GLU A 221 -19.48 -5.92 3.40
C GLU A 221 -19.43 -5.02 4.65
N TYR A 222 -18.50 -4.06 4.69
CA TYR A 222 -18.32 -3.21 5.85
C TYR A 222 -19.00 -1.83 5.71
N LEU A 223 -19.54 -1.50 4.53
CA LEU A 223 -19.99 -0.15 4.20
C LEU A 223 -20.99 0.42 5.20
N GLN A 224 -22.06 -0.31 5.54
CA GLN A 224 -23.07 0.15 6.50
C GLN A 224 -22.51 0.29 7.92
N ARG A 225 -21.69 -0.67 8.34
CA ARG A 225 -21.05 -0.66 9.66
C ARG A 225 -20.02 0.47 9.76
N ASN A 226 -19.29 0.74 8.69
CA ASN A 226 -18.37 1.89 8.59
C ASN A 226 -19.13 3.21 8.76
N VAL A 227 -20.26 3.38 8.08
CA VAL A 227 -21.11 4.59 8.24
C VAL A 227 -21.61 4.72 9.67
N ALA A 228 -22.01 3.62 10.32
CA ALA A 228 -22.43 3.62 11.72
C ALA A 228 -21.30 4.00 12.69
N ALA A 229 -20.06 3.61 12.38
CA ALA A 229 -18.87 3.90 13.18
C ALA A 229 -18.31 5.32 12.99
N LEU A 230 -18.74 6.06 11.94
CA LEU A 230 -18.26 7.42 11.68
C LEU A 230 -18.64 8.40 12.79
N ALA A 231 -17.72 9.27 13.10
CA ALA A 231 -18.00 10.50 13.85
C ALA A 231 -18.83 11.48 13.02
N THR A 232 -19.31 12.54 13.64
CA THR A 232 -19.88 13.70 12.92
C THR A 232 -18.80 14.32 12.03
N GLU A 233 -19.14 14.56 10.74
CA GLU A 233 -18.19 14.99 9.70
C GLU A 233 -17.09 13.98 9.40
N GLY A 234 -17.30 12.71 9.78
CA GLY A 234 -16.38 11.62 9.53
C GLY A 234 -16.19 11.31 8.05
N ARG A 235 -15.01 10.80 7.71
CA ARG A 235 -14.57 10.54 6.35
C ARG A 235 -14.21 9.06 6.19
N LEU A 236 -15.00 8.33 5.42
CA LEU A 236 -14.72 6.94 5.04
C LEU A 236 -13.95 6.93 3.71
N VAL A 237 -12.81 6.32 3.67
CA VAL A 237 -12.01 6.15 2.44
C VAL A 237 -11.86 4.67 2.12
N VAL A 238 -12.51 4.26 1.04
CA VAL A 238 -12.47 2.88 0.53
C VAL A 238 -11.35 2.77 -0.51
N ILE A 239 -10.39 1.89 -0.25
CA ILE A 239 -9.23 1.63 -1.12
C ILE A 239 -9.18 0.18 -1.61
N GLY A 240 -10.11 -0.65 -1.19
CA GLY A 240 -10.21 -2.06 -1.58
C GLY A 240 -11.65 -2.57 -1.50
N SER A 241 -11.88 -3.74 -2.06
CA SER A 241 -13.20 -4.36 -2.14
C SER A 241 -13.13 -5.87 -1.85
N GLN A 242 -12.34 -6.26 -0.85
CA GLN A 242 -12.13 -7.68 -0.51
C GLN A 242 -13.43 -8.37 -0.06
N GLY A 243 -14.35 -7.63 0.56
CA GLY A 243 -15.70 -8.06 0.96
C GLY A 243 -16.80 -7.62 -0.03
N GLY A 244 -16.43 -7.40 -1.31
CA GLY A 244 -17.37 -7.07 -2.37
C GLY A 244 -17.28 -5.63 -2.87
N SER A 245 -17.64 -5.44 -4.15
CA SER A 245 -17.56 -4.16 -4.86
C SER A 245 -18.92 -3.45 -5.00
N ARG A 246 -20.03 -4.09 -4.60
CA ARG A 246 -21.40 -3.55 -4.69
C ARG A 246 -22.10 -3.74 -3.37
N GLY A 247 -22.67 -2.68 -2.82
CA GLY A 247 -23.40 -2.69 -1.56
C GLY A 247 -24.31 -1.47 -1.44
N ASP A 248 -25.29 -1.55 -0.53
CA ASP A 248 -26.22 -0.48 -0.24
C ASP A 248 -25.62 0.54 0.71
N LEU A 249 -25.85 1.83 0.45
CA LEU A 249 -25.47 2.93 1.31
C LEU A 249 -26.72 3.56 1.93
N ASP A 250 -26.85 3.52 3.26
CA ASP A 250 -27.86 4.27 3.98
C ASP A 250 -27.54 5.78 3.98
N LEU A 251 -28.12 6.50 3.01
CA LEU A 251 -27.91 7.95 2.87
C LEU A 251 -28.44 8.72 4.10
N ALA A 252 -29.53 8.26 4.73
CA ALA A 252 -30.07 8.95 5.91
C ALA A 252 -29.10 8.80 7.11
N ALA A 253 -28.46 7.63 7.29
CA ALA A 253 -27.42 7.45 8.30
C ALA A 253 -26.22 8.36 8.02
N LEU A 254 -25.73 8.40 6.77
CA LEU A 254 -24.61 9.26 6.37
C LEU A 254 -24.92 10.75 6.56
N MET A 255 -26.14 11.19 6.18
CA MET A 255 -26.61 12.58 6.38
C MET A 255 -26.64 12.96 7.86
N ARG A 256 -27.12 12.08 8.75
CA ARG A 256 -27.10 12.34 10.21
C ARG A 256 -25.69 12.57 10.73
N ARG A 257 -24.70 11.90 10.15
CA ARG A 257 -23.28 12.10 10.47
C ARG A 257 -22.65 13.30 9.74
N ARG A 258 -23.33 13.90 8.76
CA ARG A 258 -22.73 14.85 7.80
C ARG A 258 -21.43 14.30 7.19
N GLY A 259 -21.36 12.97 7.09
CA GLY A 259 -20.17 12.24 6.70
C GLY A 259 -19.93 12.22 5.20
N SER A 260 -18.75 11.78 4.80
CA SER A 260 -18.41 11.57 3.40
C SER A 260 -17.84 10.16 3.15
N VAL A 261 -18.09 9.65 1.94
CA VAL A 261 -17.53 8.39 1.46
C VAL A 261 -16.71 8.68 0.21
N HIS A 262 -15.46 8.29 0.23
CA HIS A 262 -14.53 8.43 -0.89
C HIS A 262 -14.11 7.02 -1.35
N ALA A 263 -14.04 6.80 -2.65
CA ALA A 263 -13.42 5.62 -3.24
C ALA A 263 -12.26 6.07 -4.12
N THR A 264 -11.10 5.45 -3.97
CA THR A 264 -9.89 5.88 -4.69
C THR A 264 -9.08 4.70 -5.20
N SER A 265 -8.26 4.96 -6.20
CA SER A 265 -7.19 4.05 -6.61
C SER A 265 -5.91 4.85 -6.88
N LEU A 266 -4.74 4.22 -6.75
CA LEU A 266 -3.45 4.86 -6.96
C LEU A 266 -2.87 4.51 -8.33
N ARG A 267 -2.91 3.23 -8.72
CA ARG A 267 -2.22 2.68 -9.89
C ARG A 267 -2.53 3.40 -11.20
N ALA A 268 -3.82 3.67 -11.46
CA ALA A 268 -4.29 4.26 -12.71
C ALA A 268 -4.22 5.79 -12.77
N ARG A 269 -3.69 6.46 -11.74
CA ARG A 269 -3.53 7.91 -11.76
C ARG A 269 -2.51 8.33 -12.81
N PRO A 270 -2.69 9.51 -13.44
CA PRO A 270 -1.69 10.12 -14.31
C PRO A 270 -0.32 10.19 -13.63
N ALA A 271 0.76 10.09 -14.42
CA ALA A 271 2.12 10.12 -13.90
C ALA A 271 2.42 11.39 -13.07
N ALA A 272 1.90 12.56 -13.47
CA ALA A 272 2.06 13.80 -12.72
C ALA A 272 1.39 13.78 -11.34
N GLU A 273 0.21 13.15 -11.21
CA GLU A 273 -0.45 13.01 -9.91
C GLU A 273 0.32 12.04 -8.99
N LYS A 274 0.81 10.93 -9.54
CA LYS A 274 1.65 10.00 -8.78
C LYS A 274 2.96 10.67 -8.35
N ALA A 275 3.59 11.45 -9.22
CA ALA A 275 4.80 12.21 -8.88
C ALA A 275 4.56 13.20 -7.74
N ALA A 276 3.42 13.90 -7.74
CA ALA A 276 3.05 14.81 -6.65
C ALA A 276 2.83 14.07 -5.30
N ILE A 277 2.21 12.88 -5.33
CA ILE A 277 2.05 12.04 -4.13
C ILE A 277 3.42 11.55 -3.64
N VAL A 278 4.27 11.05 -4.54
CA VAL A 278 5.62 10.57 -4.21
C VAL A 278 6.48 11.68 -3.61
N ALA A 279 6.45 12.88 -4.20
CA ALA A 279 7.15 14.04 -3.64
C ALA A 279 6.67 14.39 -2.23
N ALA A 280 5.36 14.41 -1.99
CA ALA A 280 4.80 14.68 -0.67
C ALA A 280 5.15 13.57 0.35
N VAL A 281 5.18 12.30 -0.07
CA VAL A 281 5.67 11.19 0.76
C VAL A 281 7.14 11.38 1.11
N GLY A 282 7.98 11.79 0.14
CA GLY A 282 9.39 12.12 0.38
C GLY A 282 9.57 13.25 1.41
N GLU A 283 8.70 14.26 1.36
CA GLU A 283 8.74 15.40 2.29
C GLU A 283 8.23 15.06 3.70
N HIS A 284 7.14 14.30 3.81
CA HIS A 284 6.43 14.15 5.09
C HIS A 284 6.59 12.78 5.75
N VAL A 285 6.85 11.71 4.97
CA VAL A 285 6.94 10.34 5.50
C VAL A 285 8.39 9.90 5.63
N TRP A 286 9.25 10.18 4.65
CA TRP A 286 10.66 9.77 4.66
C TRP A 286 11.44 10.25 5.90
N PRO A 287 11.26 11.50 6.37
CA PRO A 287 11.90 11.93 7.62
C PRO A 287 11.46 11.12 8.85
N LEU A 288 10.22 10.64 8.89
CA LEU A 288 9.72 9.79 9.99
C LEU A 288 10.38 8.41 9.97
N ILE A 289 10.61 7.88 8.77
CA ILE A 289 11.32 6.60 8.59
C ILE A 289 12.79 6.76 8.98
N ALA A 290 13.45 7.78 8.49
CA ALA A 290 14.85 8.07 8.83
C ALA A 290 15.07 8.30 10.32
N ALA A 291 14.06 8.83 11.02
CA ALA A 291 14.08 9.01 12.49
C ALA A 291 13.68 7.74 13.28
N GLY A 292 13.40 6.61 12.60
CA GLY A 292 12.95 5.37 13.23
C GLY A 292 11.55 5.41 13.86
N ARG A 293 10.77 6.46 13.58
CA ARG A 293 9.39 6.60 14.08
C ARG A 293 8.37 5.78 13.29
N VAL A 294 8.70 5.45 12.06
CA VAL A 294 7.94 4.59 11.14
C VAL A 294 8.93 3.62 10.51
N ALA A 295 8.58 2.35 10.45
CA ALA A 295 9.41 1.33 9.85
C ALA A 295 8.56 0.35 9.02
N PRO A 296 9.08 -0.17 7.89
CA PRO A 296 8.41 -1.25 7.18
C PRO A 296 8.35 -2.50 8.06
N VAL A 297 7.22 -3.19 8.03
CA VAL A 297 7.06 -4.51 8.64
C VAL A 297 7.14 -5.53 7.51
N VAL A 298 8.22 -6.29 7.46
CA VAL A 298 8.43 -7.34 6.46
C VAL A 298 8.23 -8.69 7.13
N ASP A 299 7.24 -9.45 6.64
CA ASP A 299 6.93 -10.80 7.12
C ASP A 299 7.92 -11.81 6.53
N ARG A 300 8.10 -11.74 5.23
CA ARG A 300 8.91 -12.71 4.48
C ARG A 300 9.53 -12.11 3.23
N VAL A 301 10.72 -12.59 2.92
CA VAL A 301 11.39 -12.36 1.65
C VAL A 301 11.54 -13.71 0.95
N LEU A 302 11.04 -13.82 -0.26
CA LEU A 302 11.10 -15.02 -1.09
C LEU A 302 11.88 -14.70 -2.37
N PRO A 303 12.54 -15.68 -3.00
CA PRO A 303 13.11 -15.50 -4.33
C PRO A 303 12.05 -15.07 -5.37
N LEU A 304 12.42 -14.30 -6.37
CA LEU A 304 11.51 -13.89 -7.45
C LEU A 304 10.82 -15.09 -8.13
N ALA A 305 11.51 -16.20 -8.27
CA ALA A 305 10.97 -17.44 -8.83
C ALA A 305 9.81 -18.02 -8.00
N ASP A 306 9.76 -17.71 -6.71
CA ASP A 306 8.73 -18.19 -5.77
C ASP A 306 7.52 -17.22 -5.67
N ALA A 307 7.31 -16.39 -6.70
CA ALA A 307 6.14 -15.51 -6.79
C ALA A 307 4.80 -16.27 -6.63
N PRO A 308 4.60 -17.50 -7.15
CA PRO A 308 3.42 -18.30 -6.83
C PRO A 308 3.20 -18.48 -5.33
N GLN A 309 4.23 -18.90 -4.60
CA GLN A 309 4.17 -19.11 -3.14
C GLN A 309 3.91 -17.78 -2.38
N ALA A 310 4.47 -16.66 -2.86
CA ALA A 310 4.23 -15.34 -2.28
C ALA A 310 2.75 -14.93 -2.44
N HIS A 311 2.12 -15.24 -3.58
CA HIS A 311 0.70 -15.00 -3.81
C HIS A 311 -0.17 -15.92 -2.96
N GLU A 312 0.15 -17.20 -2.80
CA GLU A 312 -0.54 -18.12 -1.86
C GLU A 312 -0.51 -17.57 -0.43
N LEU A 313 0.67 -17.14 0.04
CA LEU A 313 0.82 -16.52 1.35
C LEU A 313 -0.01 -15.24 1.49
N MET A 314 -0.06 -14.40 0.46
CA MET A 314 -0.91 -13.20 0.44
C MET A 314 -2.41 -13.56 0.52
N GLU A 315 -2.85 -14.59 -0.20
CA GLU A 315 -4.25 -15.02 -0.23
C GLU A 315 -4.69 -15.70 1.06
N SER A 316 -3.82 -16.47 1.69
CA SER A 316 -4.09 -17.09 3.00
C SER A 316 -4.34 -16.06 4.10
N GLY A 317 -3.86 -14.83 3.91
CA GLY A 317 -3.92 -13.79 4.93
C GLY A 317 -3.13 -14.11 6.20
N ALA A 318 -2.22 -15.09 6.21
CA ALA A 318 -1.46 -15.48 7.39
C ALA A 318 -0.35 -14.47 7.76
N HIS A 319 0.20 -13.74 6.77
CA HIS A 319 1.29 -12.79 6.94
C HIS A 319 0.96 -11.58 7.82
N ILE A 320 2.01 -10.93 8.35
CA ILE A 320 1.95 -9.65 9.06
C ILE A 320 2.87 -8.65 8.37
N GLY A 321 2.32 -7.60 7.79
CA GLY A 321 3.08 -6.60 7.02
C GLY A 321 3.23 -6.98 5.55
N LYS A 322 4.42 -6.83 5.00
CA LYS A 322 4.73 -7.00 3.58
C LYS A 322 5.42 -8.34 3.30
N ILE A 323 5.08 -8.91 2.17
CA ILE A 323 5.82 -10.01 1.54
C ILE A 323 6.66 -9.38 0.43
N LEU A 324 7.93 -9.77 0.32
CA LEU A 324 8.86 -9.25 -0.69
C LEU A 324 9.36 -10.39 -1.57
N LEU A 325 9.65 -10.06 -2.82
CA LEU A 325 10.35 -10.91 -3.79
C LEU A 325 11.75 -10.36 -4.01
N ALA A 326 12.78 -11.12 -3.64
CA ALA A 326 14.17 -10.78 -3.93
C ALA A 326 14.53 -11.23 -5.35
N VAL A 327 15.07 -10.32 -6.14
CA VAL A 327 15.46 -10.59 -7.54
C VAL A 327 16.79 -11.33 -7.59
N HIS A 328 17.72 -10.95 -6.70
CA HIS A 328 19.00 -11.62 -6.50
C HIS A 328 19.08 -12.02 -5.03
N PRO A 329 19.06 -13.32 -4.72
CA PRO A 329 19.15 -13.83 -3.35
C PRO A 329 20.55 -13.62 -2.74
#